data_8235d67e4cdd285cd90fe5db31043c90
#
_entry.id   8235d67e4cdd285cd90fe5db31043c90
#
_cell.length_a   1.000
_cell.length_b   1.000
_cell.length_c   1.000
_cell.angle_alpha   90.00
_cell.angle_beta   90.00
_cell.angle_gamma   90.00
#
_symmetry.space_group_name_H-M   'P 1'
#
loop_
_entity.id
_entity.type
_entity.pdbx_description
1 polymer ?
#
loop_
_entity_poly.entity_id
_entity_poly.type
_entity_poly.pdbx_seq_one_letter_code
_entity_poly.pdbx_strand_id
1 'polypeptide(L)'
;DLLPVIDDYERALQNLEKQEDEIFIKTKEGLDLIYGKLMNTLNKQGLKPINAKGEKFDENLHEAIARVPAQKEEEKGMVIDETTKGYYLNDKVIRYSKVVVAM
;
A
#
# COMPACT_ATOMS: atom_id res chain seq x y z
N ASP A 1 12.60 -6.68 10.60
CA ASP A 1 11.82 -6.43 9.42
C ASP A 1 11.53 -4.94 9.26
N LEU A 2 11.70 -4.41 8.03
CA LEU A 2 11.51 -3.00 7.73
C LEU A 2 10.08 -2.61 7.37
N LEU A 3 9.21 -3.58 7.08
CA LEU A 3 7.86 -3.27 6.62
C LEU A 3 7.02 -2.47 7.62
N PRO A 4 7.04 -2.77 8.93
CA PRO A 4 6.31 -1.93 9.88
C PRO A 4 6.81 -0.49 9.92
N VAL A 5 8.11 -0.27 9.72
CA VAL A 5 8.68 1.08 9.67
C VAL A 5 8.17 1.82 8.44
N ILE A 6 8.12 1.14 7.29
CA ILE A 6 7.59 1.72 6.06
C ILE A 6 6.11 2.09 6.24
N ASP A 7 5.32 1.23 6.88
CA ASP A 7 3.91 1.49 7.14
C ASP A 7 3.71 2.75 8.00
N ASP A 8 4.51 2.88 9.05
CA ASP A 8 4.43 4.05 9.94
C ASP A 8 4.83 5.32 9.20
N TYR A 9 5.83 5.25 8.35
CA TYR A 9 6.28 6.38 7.56
C TYR A 9 5.21 6.81 6.57
N GLU A 10 4.58 5.87 5.87
CA GLU A 10 3.50 6.16 4.93
C GLU A 10 2.31 6.81 5.64
N ARG A 11 1.98 6.35 6.84
CA ARG A 11 0.91 6.93 7.63
C ARG A 11 1.22 8.37 8.02
N ALA A 12 2.47 8.64 8.39
CA ALA A 12 2.90 10.00 8.72
C ALA A 12 2.77 10.92 7.51
N LEU A 13 3.14 10.45 6.33
CA LEU A 13 2.99 11.24 5.10
C LEU A 13 1.52 11.55 4.80
N GLN A 14 0.64 10.58 4.99
CA GLN A 14 -0.80 10.80 4.78
C GLN A 14 -1.36 11.86 5.73
N ASN A 15 -0.89 11.86 6.99
CA ASN A 15 -1.32 12.87 7.94
C ASN A 15 -0.83 14.27 7.55
N LEU A 16 0.37 14.37 7.01
CA LEU A 16 0.92 15.64 6.55
C LEU A 16 0.18 16.19 5.34
N GLU A 17 -0.36 15.34 4.48
CA GLU A 17 -1.13 15.76 3.32
C GLU A 17 -2.37 16.58 3.68
N LYS A 18 -2.89 16.41 4.90
CA LYS A 18 -4.07 17.11 5.38
C LYS A 18 -3.75 18.51 5.88
N GLN A 19 -2.49 18.89 5.94
CA GLN A 19 -2.05 20.20 6.41
C GLN A 19 -1.75 21.09 5.20
N GLU A 20 -2.28 22.31 5.22
CA GLU A 20 -2.08 23.29 4.13
C GLU A 20 -1.02 24.31 4.46
N ASP A 21 -0.38 24.21 5.62
CA ASP A 21 0.68 25.13 6.03
C ASP A 21 1.91 24.95 5.15
N GLU A 22 2.54 26.04 4.74
CA GLU A 22 3.72 26.02 3.89
C GLU A 22 4.87 25.22 4.50
N ILE A 23 5.04 25.32 5.81
CA ILE A 23 6.08 24.56 6.52
C ILE A 23 5.80 23.04 6.40
N PHE A 24 4.55 22.65 6.56
CA PHE A 24 4.17 21.25 6.41
C PHE A 24 4.36 20.75 4.98
N ILE A 25 4.07 21.58 3.99
CA ILE A 25 4.28 21.20 2.58
C ILE A 25 5.76 20.94 2.31
N LYS A 26 6.64 21.81 2.76
CA LYS A 26 8.09 21.63 2.59
C LYS A 26 8.61 20.42 3.34
N THR A 27 8.10 20.19 4.56
CA THR A 27 8.49 19.03 5.35
C THR A 27 8.03 17.75 4.64
N LYS A 28 6.82 17.74 4.11
CA LYS A 28 6.30 16.61 3.36
C LYS A 28 7.15 16.31 2.14
N GLU A 29 7.55 17.34 1.39
CA GLU A 29 8.40 17.15 0.22
C GLU A 29 9.75 16.51 0.58
N GLY A 30 10.34 16.94 1.70
CA GLY A 30 11.58 16.32 2.19
C GLY A 30 11.38 14.86 2.58
N LEU A 31 10.28 14.57 3.27
CA LEU A 31 9.96 13.19 3.66
C LEU A 31 9.66 12.32 2.45
N ASP A 32 8.95 12.84 1.46
CA ASP A 32 8.67 12.11 0.22
C ASP A 32 9.98 11.75 -0.51
N LEU A 33 10.93 12.65 -0.52
CA LEU A 33 12.23 12.40 -1.15
C LEU A 33 12.98 11.28 -0.45
N ILE A 34 13.01 11.30 0.90
CA ILE A 34 13.65 10.26 1.70
C ILE A 34 12.94 8.91 1.49
N TYR A 35 11.62 8.92 1.49
CA TYR A 35 10.83 7.73 1.24
C TYR A 35 11.13 7.15 -0.14
N GLY A 36 11.19 8.01 -1.16
CA GLY A 36 11.51 7.58 -2.51
C GLY A 36 12.89 6.93 -2.62
N LYS A 37 13.88 7.49 -1.94
CA LYS A 37 15.22 6.91 -1.90
C LYS A 37 15.23 5.55 -1.22
N LEU A 38 14.52 5.42 -0.09
CA LEU A 38 14.41 4.16 0.62
C LEU A 38 13.76 3.10 -0.27
N MET A 39 12.64 3.42 -0.90
CA MET A 39 11.91 2.47 -1.74
C MET A 39 12.73 2.09 -2.98
N ASN A 40 13.45 3.04 -3.57
CA ASN A 40 14.33 2.72 -4.70
C ASN A 40 15.44 1.74 -4.28
N THR A 41 16.04 1.96 -3.13
CA THR A 41 17.08 1.07 -2.61
C THR A 41 16.52 -0.33 -2.38
N LEU A 42 15.37 -0.43 -1.74
CA LEU A 42 14.73 -1.71 -1.48
C LEU A 42 14.29 -2.41 -2.75
N ASN A 43 13.82 -1.65 -3.74
CA ASN A 43 13.44 -2.18 -5.04
C ASN A 43 14.64 -2.81 -5.74
N LYS A 44 15.80 -2.17 -5.67
CA LYS A 44 17.04 -2.74 -6.21
C LYS A 44 17.44 -4.03 -5.51
N GLN A 45 17.06 -4.18 -4.24
CA GLN A 45 17.28 -5.40 -3.47
C GLN A 45 16.23 -6.47 -3.74
N GLY A 46 15.26 -6.20 -4.61
CA GLY A 46 14.24 -7.16 -5.02
C GLY A 46 12.89 -6.99 -4.33
N LEU A 47 12.71 -5.95 -3.51
CA LEU A 47 11.44 -5.67 -2.86
C LEU A 47 10.53 -4.95 -3.85
N LYS A 48 9.32 -5.49 -4.07
CA LYS A 48 8.32 -4.88 -4.93
C LYS A 48 6.96 -4.91 -4.25
N PRO A 49 6.18 -3.83 -4.35
CA PRO A 49 4.83 -3.83 -3.76
C PRO A 49 3.88 -4.69 -4.58
N ILE A 50 2.92 -5.28 -3.89
CA ILE A 50 1.77 -5.95 -4.51
C ILE A 50 0.72 -4.86 -4.70
N ASN A 51 0.40 -4.51 -5.95
CA ASN A 51 -0.59 -3.47 -6.23
C ASN A 51 -1.96 -4.13 -6.33
N ALA A 52 -2.66 -4.23 -5.19
CA ALA A 52 -3.89 -4.99 -5.08
C ALA A 52 -5.14 -4.21 -5.50
N LYS A 53 -5.17 -2.91 -5.27
CA LYS A 53 -6.37 -2.10 -5.51
C LYS A 53 -6.74 -2.11 -6.98
N GLY A 54 -8.00 -2.43 -7.26
CA GLY A 54 -8.49 -2.52 -8.63
C GLY A 54 -8.25 -3.86 -9.31
N GLU A 55 -7.57 -4.78 -8.63
CA GLU A 55 -7.28 -6.10 -9.17
C GLU A 55 -8.29 -7.12 -8.65
N LYS A 56 -8.37 -8.26 -9.34
CA LYS A 56 -9.19 -9.36 -8.89
C LYS A 56 -8.57 -9.97 -7.63
N PHE A 57 -9.41 -10.34 -6.67
CA PHE A 57 -8.91 -10.95 -5.44
C PHE A 57 -8.18 -12.27 -5.74
N ASP A 58 -6.97 -12.40 -5.19
CA ASP A 58 -6.14 -13.61 -5.32
C ASP A 58 -5.66 -14.01 -3.93
N GLU A 59 -6.10 -15.15 -3.44
CA GLU A 59 -5.75 -15.62 -2.10
C GLU A 59 -4.26 -15.88 -1.91
N ASN A 60 -3.49 -16.00 -2.99
CA ASN A 60 -2.04 -16.16 -2.91
C ASN A 60 -1.30 -14.85 -2.69
N LEU A 61 -1.96 -13.71 -2.88
CA LEU A 61 -1.38 -12.37 -2.78
C LEU A 61 -2.08 -11.51 -1.75
N HIS A 62 -3.36 -11.77 -1.51
CA HIS A 62 -4.22 -10.88 -0.74
C HIS A 62 -4.83 -11.61 0.45
N GLU A 63 -5.08 -10.85 1.51
CA GLU A 63 -5.86 -11.30 2.66
C GLU A 63 -7.07 -10.37 2.77
N ALA A 64 -8.27 -10.94 2.62
CA ALA A 64 -9.50 -10.17 2.75
C ALA A 64 -9.82 -9.94 4.22
N ILE A 65 -9.73 -8.70 4.67
CA ILE A 65 -10.04 -8.33 6.06
C ILE A 65 -11.45 -7.79 6.21
N ALA A 66 -12.10 -7.43 5.12
CA ALA A 66 -13.46 -6.95 5.11
C ALA A 66 -14.09 -7.22 3.75
N ARG A 67 -15.42 -7.34 3.76
CA ARG A 67 -16.21 -7.53 2.55
C ARG A 67 -17.30 -6.47 2.53
N VAL A 68 -17.53 -5.89 1.37
CA VAL A 68 -18.60 -4.91 1.19
C VAL A 68 -19.47 -5.35 0.00
N PRO A 69 -20.75 -4.94 -0.04
CA PRO A 69 -21.59 -5.27 -1.18
C PRO A 69 -21.05 -4.65 -2.46
N ALA A 70 -21.02 -5.43 -3.54
CA ALA A 70 -20.65 -4.91 -4.85
C ALA A 70 -21.79 -4.03 -5.37
N GLN A 71 -21.48 -2.82 -5.79
CA GLN A 71 -22.46 -1.91 -6.37
C GLN A 71 -22.74 -2.25 -7.81
N LYS A 72 -21.79 -2.89 -8.48
CA LYS A 72 -21.90 -3.34 -9.85
C LYS A 72 -21.46 -4.79 -9.93
N GLU A 73 -22.04 -5.54 -10.83
CA GLU A 73 -21.67 -6.94 -11.01
C GLU A 73 -20.21 -7.11 -11.40
N GLU A 74 -19.67 -6.16 -12.12
CA GLU A 74 -18.28 -6.14 -12.54
C GLU A 74 -17.30 -6.05 -11.36
N GLU A 75 -17.76 -5.52 -10.22
CA GLU A 75 -16.92 -5.36 -9.03
C GLU A 75 -16.86 -6.60 -8.16
N LYS A 76 -17.73 -7.57 -8.40
CA LYS A 76 -17.74 -8.79 -7.58
C LYS A 76 -16.41 -9.53 -7.67
N GLY A 77 -15.82 -9.81 -6.51
CA GLY A 77 -14.54 -10.46 -6.43
C GLY A 77 -13.35 -9.54 -6.66
N MET A 78 -13.59 -8.24 -6.80
CA MET A 78 -12.51 -7.26 -7.01
C MET A 78 -12.09 -6.62 -5.70
N VAL A 79 -10.82 -6.27 -5.64
CA VAL A 79 -10.27 -5.52 -4.50
C VAL A 79 -10.62 -4.06 -4.70
N ILE A 80 -11.40 -3.50 -3.78
CA ILE A 80 -11.81 -2.10 -3.86
C ILE A 80 -10.93 -1.19 -3.03
N ASP A 81 -10.22 -1.72 -2.05
CA ASP A 81 -9.29 -0.94 -1.24
C ASP A 81 -8.20 -1.85 -0.69
N GLU A 82 -7.03 -1.26 -0.46
CA GLU A 82 -5.88 -1.93 0.12
C GLU A 82 -5.50 -1.18 1.39
N THR A 83 -5.74 -1.79 2.56
CA THR A 83 -5.49 -1.13 3.84
C THR A 83 -4.04 -1.28 4.29
N THR A 84 -3.38 -2.38 3.93
CA THR A 84 -1.97 -2.61 4.21
C THR A 84 -1.33 -3.21 2.97
N LYS A 85 -0.26 -2.60 2.50
CA LYS A 85 0.43 -3.08 1.29
C LYS A 85 1.14 -4.39 1.55
N GLY A 86 1.01 -5.32 0.61
CA GLY A 86 1.82 -6.52 0.59
C GLY A 86 3.06 -6.31 -0.27
N TYR A 87 4.02 -7.20 -0.13
CA TYR A 87 5.30 -7.08 -0.84
C TYR A 87 5.82 -8.43 -1.29
N TYR A 88 6.51 -8.40 -2.43
CA TYR A 88 7.37 -9.48 -2.89
C TYR A 88 8.81 -9.17 -2.50
N LEU A 89 9.58 -10.18 -2.21
CA LEU A 89 11.03 -10.08 -2.17
C LEU A 89 11.61 -11.16 -3.08
N ASN A 90 12.27 -10.74 -4.16
CA ASN A 90 12.81 -11.64 -5.19
C ASN A 90 11.75 -12.63 -5.67
N ASP A 91 10.58 -12.12 -6.05
CA ASP A 91 9.44 -12.86 -6.59
C ASP A 91 8.73 -13.77 -5.57
N LYS A 92 9.10 -13.69 -4.30
CA LYS A 92 8.44 -14.42 -3.23
C LYS A 92 7.61 -13.47 -2.38
N VAL A 93 6.34 -13.81 -2.17
CA VAL A 93 5.46 -13.01 -1.31
C VAL A 93 5.92 -13.13 0.13
N ILE A 94 6.33 -12.02 0.73
CA ILE A 94 6.76 -12.00 2.14
C ILE A 94 5.69 -11.41 3.05
N ARG A 95 4.72 -10.71 2.47
CA ARG A 95 3.57 -10.18 3.21
C ARG A 95 2.40 -10.00 2.24
N TYR A 96 1.25 -10.54 2.61
CA TYR A 96 0.04 -10.38 1.83
C TYR A 96 -0.50 -8.96 1.95
N SER A 97 -1.14 -8.47 0.90
CA SER A 97 -1.89 -7.23 0.96
C SER A 97 -3.17 -7.48 1.76
N LYS A 98 -3.46 -6.62 2.73
CA LYS A 98 -4.73 -6.65 3.45
C LYS A 98 -5.72 -5.79 2.68
N VAL A 99 -6.83 -6.37 2.26
CA VAL A 99 -7.70 -5.76 1.27
C VAL A 99 -9.17 -5.81 1.70
N VAL A 100 -9.94 -4.93 1.10
CA VAL A 100 -11.40 -4.95 1.18
C VAL A 100 -11.91 -5.41 -0.17
N VAL A 101 -12.76 -6.42 -0.17
CA VAL A 101 -13.24 -7.08 -1.38
C VAL A 101 -14.73 -6.77 -1.57
N ALA A 102 -15.14 -6.50 -2.80
CA ALA A 102 -16.55 -6.38 -3.18
C ALA A 102 -17.10 -7.77 -3.46
N MET A 103 -18.25 -8.08 -2.85
CA MET A 103 -18.87 -9.42 -2.97
C MET A 103 -20.27 -9.32 -3.59
#